data_a79796fe6760dba337a90b79d2b96c9d
#
_entry.id   a79796fe6760dba337a90b79d2b96c9d
#
_cell.length_a   1.000
_cell.length_b   1.000
_cell.length_c   1.000
_cell.angle_alpha   90.00
_cell.angle_beta   90.00
_cell.angle_gamma   90.00
#
_symmetry.space_group_name_H-M   'P 1'
#
loop_
_entity.id
_entity.type
_entity.pdbx_description
1 polymer ?
#
loop_
_entity_poly.entity_id
_entity_poly.type
_entity_poly.pdbx_seq_one_letter_code
_entity_poly.pdbx_strand_id
1 'polypeptide(L)'
;MIPGLVLYTLRIDAVQAADGRAADEPNAFDMALTLAVCVLCVASAAVLVGTLYPVFYDMLGLGTLTVGAPYFNSFFAPMTLFAAVAAGGAQILASKNVKLTAGVCAVVALGCGAVAFATDPKELVMTFAAFAAAGWLVATSVASIVIRGAGRPSFGAVLAHAAIAVAIVGATGIAQYEQEALVRMGPGAGKPVGDVIFVYRDTYKVNTHAYFGDAAHIEVLKATDESHLTDLFPMRQTFVSSGMQMTAAGINHGMLRDLYVSMGNKLSDTEWLVRLSVKPLASWL
;
A
#
# COMPACT_ATOMS: atom_id res chain seq x y z
N MET A 1 3.09 -5.57 -23.70
CA MET A 1 2.64 -4.15 -23.79
C MET A 1 3.05 -3.50 -25.12
N ILE A 2 4.31 -3.50 -25.53
CA ILE A 2 4.79 -2.86 -26.77
C ILE A 2 4.00 -3.29 -28.03
N PRO A 3 3.73 -4.62 -28.29
CA PRO A 3 2.97 -5.03 -29.47
C PRO A 3 1.53 -4.48 -29.51
N GLY A 4 0.88 -4.33 -28.36
CA GLY A 4 -0.47 -3.78 -28.26
C GLY A 4 -0.52 -2.29 -28.60
N LEU A 5 0.48 -1.54 -28.15
CA LEU A 5 0.60 -0.11 -28.46
C LEU A 5 0.87 0.12 -29.95
N VAL A 6 1.76 -0.67 -30.53
CA VAL A 6 2.06 -0.63 -31.97
C VAL A 6 0.82 -0.99 -32.81
N LEU A 7 0.08 -2.03 -32.44
CA LEU A 7 -1.18 -2.40 -33.10
C LEU A 7 -2.24 -1.30 -32.98
N TYR A 8 -2.34 -0.65 -31.82
CA TYR A 8 -3.26 0.47 -31.61
C TYR A 8 -2.89 1.67 -32.50
N THR A 9 -1.61 2.07 -32.54
CA THR A 9 -1.17 3.19 -33.38
C THR A 9 -1.33 2.90 -34.87
N LEU A 10 -1.12 1.66 -35.32
CA LEU A 10 -1.31 1.25 -36.72
C LEU A 10 -2.79 1.15 -37.12
N ARG A 11 -3.72 1.02 -36.18
CA ARG A 11 -5.14 0.86 -36.42
C ARG A 11 -5.99 2.03 -35.93
N ILE A 12 -5.37 3.12 -35.48
CA ILE A 12 -6.08 4.26 -34.88
C ILE A 12 -7.13 4.85 -35.84
N ASP A 13 -6.78 4.95 -37.13
CA ASP A 13 -7.71 5.47 -38.16
C ASP A 13 -8.90 4.53 -38.37
N ALA A 14 -8.68 3.22 -38.34
CA ALA A 14 -9.73 2.23 -38.46
C ALA A 14 -10.65 2.18 -37.21
N VAL A 15 -10.10 2.41 -36.03
CA VAL A 15 -10.86 2.48 -34.77
C VAL A 15 -11.70 3.77 -34.73
N GLN A 16 -11.14 4.89 -35.16
CA GLN A 16 -11.87 6.17 -35.27
C GLN A 16 -12.97 6.12 -36.33
N ALA A 17 -12.73 5.49 -37.47
CA ALA A 17 -13.73 5.29 -38.50
C ALA A 17 -14.87 4.34 -38.07
N ALA A 18 -14.57 3.31 -37.25
CA ALA A 18 -15.56 2.38 -36.74
C ALA A 18 -16.46 2.99 -35.66
N ASP A 19 -15.98 3.98 -34.90
CA ASP A 19 -16.74 4.63 -33.82
C ASP A 19 -17.76 5.64 -34.35
N GLY A 20 -17.71 5.99 -35.67
CA GLY A 20 -18.69 6.89 -36.33
C GLY A 20 -18.82 8.27 -35.68
N ARG A 21 -17.98 8.58 -34.71
CA ARG A 21 -17.93 9.88 -34.04
C ARG A 21 -17.09 10.82 -34.91
N ALA A 22 -17.77 11.67 -35.66
CA ALA A 22 -17.15 12.94 -36.03
C ALA A 22 -16.49 13.54 -34.79
N ALA A 23 -15.36 14.22 -34.93
CA ALA A 23 -14.62 14.80 -33.81
C ALA A 23 -15.53 15.79 -33.04
N ASP A 24 -16.42 15.26 -32.23
CA ASP A 24 -17.14 16.02 -31.23
C ASP A 24 -16.12 16.56 -30.22
N GLU A 25 -16.32 17.78 -29.78
CA GLU A 25 -15.50 18.37 -28.71
C GLU A 25 -15.43 17.39 -27.52
N PRO A 26 -14.22 17.14 -26.96
CA PRO A 26 -14.05 16.19 -25.88
C PRO A 26 -14.95 16.59 -24.71
N ASN A 27 -15.82 15.69 -24.31
CA ASN A 27 -16.68 15.93 -23.17
C ASN A 27 -15.87 15.83 -21.85
N ALA A 28 -16.44 16.30 -20.74
CA ALA A 28 -15.76 16.32 -19.46
C ALA A 28 -15.33 14.92 -18.98
N PHE A 29 -16.02 13.87 -19.42
CA PHE A 29 -15.67 12.48 -19.09
C PHE A 29 -14.42 12.03 -19.87
N ASP A 30 -14.32 12.35 -21.16
CA ASP A 30 -13.16 12.02 -22.00
C ASP A 30 -11.91 12.76 -21.50
N MET A 31 -12.06 14.01 -21.06
CA MET A 31 -10.98 14.75 -20.42
C MET A 31 -10.53 14.11 -19.11
N ALA A 32 -11.47 13.67 -18.25
CA ALA A 32 -11.16 12.99 -17.00
C ALA A 32 -10.45 11.64 -17.24
N LEU A 33 -10.89 10.88 -18.26
CA LEU A 33 -10.26 9.63 -18.64
C LEU A 33 -8.83 9.86 -19.18
N THR A 34 -8.64 10.84 -20.03
CA THR A 34 -7.31 11.22 -20.54
C THR A 34 -6.38 11.61 -19.40
N LEU A 35 -6.85 12.41 -18.46
CA LEU A 35 -6.10 12.80 -17.27
C LEU A 35 -5.70 11.58 -16.44
N ALA A 36 -6.63 10.64 -16.22
CA ALA A 36 -6.35 9.40 -15.47
C ALA A 36 -5.26 8.57 -16.17
N VAL A 37 -5.32 8.42 -17.49
CA VAL A 37 -4.29 7.71 -18.26
C VAL A 37 -2.94 8.41 -18.15
N CYS A 38 -2.90 9.73 -18.24
CA CYS A 38 -1.66 10.51 -18.07
C CYS A 38 -1.04 10.29 -16.68
N VAL A 39 -1.85 10.34 -15.61
CA VAL A 39 -1.39 10.09 -14.25
C VAL A 39 -0.81 8.68 -14.11
N LEU A 40 -1.49 7.67 -14.66
CA LEU A 40 -1.00 6.28 -14.65
C LEU A 40 0.30 6.11 -15.44
N CYS A 41 0.45 6.79 -16.59
CA CYS A 41 1.68 6.76 -17.37
C CYS A 41 2.84 7.38 -16.59
N VAL A 42 2.62 8.51 -15.92
CA VAL A 42 3.64 9.17 -15.08
C VAL A 42 4.00 8.28 -13.89
N ALA A 43 3.02 7.66 -13.23
CA ALA A 43 3.26 6.72 -12.15
C ALA A 43 4.12 5.52 -12.62
N SER A 44 3.75 4.93 -13.75
CA SER A 44 4.50 3.80 -14.33
C SER A 44 5.93 4.19 -14.72
N ALA A 45 6.12 5.38 -15.27
CA ALA A 45 7.45 5.91 -15.58
C ALA A 45 8.29 6.15 -14.32
N ALA A 46 7.69 6.68 -13.25
CA ALA A 46 8.38 6.88 -11.97
C ALA A 46 8.84 5.54 -11.36
N VAL A 47 7.99 4.49 -11.41
CA VAL A 47 8.39 3.13 -10.97
C VAL A 47 9.53 2.60 -11.83
N LEU A 48 9.40 2.71 -13.15
CA LEU A 48 10.42 2.20 -14.08
C LEU A 48 11.76 2.87 -13.83
N VAL A 49 11.79 4.19 -13.70
CA VAL A 49 13.01 4.95 -13.39
C VAL A 49 13.56 4.53 -12.03
N GLY A 50 12.73 4.50 -10.98
CA GLY A 50 13.15 4.12 -9.62
C GLY A 50 13.70 2.71 -9.52
N THR A 51 13.20 1.78 -10.33
CA THR A 51 13.66 0.37 -10.34
C THR A 51 14.88 0.15 -11.22
N LEU A 52 14.98 0.83 -12.36
CA LEU A 52 16.09 0.67 -13.28
C LEU A 52 17.31 1.53 -12.93
N TYR A 53 17.10 2.66 -12.26
CA TYR A 53 18.18 3.60 -11.92
C TYR A 53 19.33 2.95 -11.14
N PRO A 54 19.09 2.16 -10.07
CA PRO A 54 20.16 1.45 -9.37
C PRO A 54 20.93 0.48 -10.25
N VAL A 55 20.23 -0.21 -11.16
CA VAL A 55 20.86 -1.17 -12.09
C VAL A 55 21.79 -0.46 -13.06
N PHE A 56 21.35 0.64 -13.66
CA PHE A 56 22.21 1.45 -14.55
C PHE A 56 23.38 2.07 -13.80
N TYR A 57 23.18 2.51 -12.57
CA TYR A 57 24.23 3.12 -11.74
C TYR A 57 25.35 2.13 -11.44
N ASP A 58 24.98 0.88 -11.12
CA ASP A 58 25.93 -0.22 -10.89
C ASP A 58 26.64 -0.64 -12.18
N MET A 59 25.92 -0.75 -13.31
CA MET A 59 26.50 -1.08 -14.62
C MET A 59 27.55 -0.07 -15.09
N LEU A 60 27.38 1.21 -14.72
CA LEU A 60 28.34 2.28 -15.06
C LEU A 60 29.55 2.33 -14.10
N GLY A 61 29.61 1.43 -13.11
CA GLY A 61 30.72 1.39 -12.14
C GLY A 61 30.72 2.55 -11.16
N LEU A 62 29.58 3.26 -11.00
CA LEU A 62 29.43 4.42 -10.10
C LEU A 62 29.19 4.02 -8.65
N GLY A 63 29.09 2.72 -8.36
CA GLY A 63 28.86 2.16 -7.04
C GLY A 63 27.44 1.58 -6.88
N THR A 64 27.09 1.17 -5.65
CA THR A 64 25.76 0.65 -5.34
C THR A 64 24.86 1.75 -4.81
N LEU A 65 23.70 1.96 -5.43
CA LEU A 65 22.67 2.88 -4.98
C LEU A 65 21.41 2.12 -4.65
N THR A 66 20.75 2.47 -3.55
CA THR A 66 19.47 1.89 -3.18
C THR A 66 18.39 2.97 -3.23
N VAL A 67 17.41 2.78 -4.10
CA VAL A 67 16.19 3.61 -4.15
C VAL A 67 15.18 2.98 -3.21
N GLY A 68 14.85 3.67 -2.13
CA GLY A 68 13.98 3.16 -1.06
C GLY A 68 12.61 3.80 -1.01
N ALA A 69 11.85 3.46 0.03
CA ALA A 69 10.51 3.97 0.31
C ALA A 69 10.37 5.51 0.24
N PRO A 70 11.33 6.34 0.69
CA PRO A 70 11.21 7.79 0.60
C PRO A 70 11.05 8.31 -0.82
N TYR A 71 11.76 7.72 -1.79
CA TYR A 71 11.61 8.08 -3.20
C TYR A 71 10.19 7.77 -3.70
N PHE A 72 9.73 6.56 -3.49
CA PHE A 72 8.40 6.16 -3.97
C PHE A 72 7.30 6.96 -3.27
N ASN A 73 7.37 7.17 -1.97
CA ASN A 73 6.35 7.89 -1.22
C ASN A 73 6.24 9.35 -1.65
N SER A 74 7.36 10.02 -1.99
CA SER A 74 7.33 11.41 -2.45
C SER A 74 6.59 11.60 -3.78
N PHE A 75 6.54 10.58 -4.64
CA PHE A 75 5.79 10.60 -5.90
C PHE A 75 4.39 10.01 -5.77
N PHE A 76 4.28 8.82 -5.16
CA PHE A 76 3.01 8.09 -5.15
C PHE A 76 1.96 8.69 -4.25
N ALA A 77 2.34 9.22 -3.08
CA ALA A 77 1.35 9.79 -2.17
C ALA A 77 0.59 10.97 -2.82
N PRO A 78 1.24 12.04 -3.33
CA PRO A 78 0.52 13.13 -3.97
C PRO A 78 -0.21 12.70 -5.26
N MET A 79 0.37 11.78 -6.04
CA MET A 79 -0.30 11.27 -7.25
C MET A 79 -1.56 10.48 -6.93
N THR A 80 -1.51 9.62 -5.90
CA THR A 80 -2.68 8.85 -5.47
C THR A 80 -3.79 9.75 -4.97
N LEU A 81 -3.45 10.78 -4.17
CA LEU A 81 -4.43 11.77 -3.70
C LEU A 81 -5.08 12.51 -4.87
N PHE A 82 -4.28 12.97 -5.82
CA PHE A 82 -4.79 13.64 -7.03
C PHE A 82 -5.68 12.71 -7.86
N ALA A 83 -5.22 11.48 -8.12
CA ALA A 83 -5.99 10.48 -8.85
C ALA A 83 -7.32 10.15 -8.16
N ALA A 84 -7.34 10.05 -6.83
CA ALA A 84 -8.54 9.80 -6.05
C ALA A 84 -9.57 10.94 -6.18
N VAL A 85 -9.10 12.19 -6.10
CA VAL A 85 -9.97 13.37 -6.28
C VAL A 85 -10.53 13.41 -7.70
N ALA A 86 -9.69 13.21 -8.72
CA ALA A 86 -10.10 13.21 -10.13
C ALA A 86 -11.09 12.06 -10.43
N ALA A 87 -10.80 10.84 -9.95
CA ALA A 87 -11.65 9.67 -10.15
C ALA A 87 -13.04 9.85 -9.50
N GLY A 88 -13.08 10.34 -8.27
CA GLY A 88 -14.34 10.66 -7.59
C GLY A 88 -15.10 11.79 -8.29
N GLY A 89 -14.41 12.84 -8.76
CA GLY A 89 -14.99 13.91 -9.55
C GLY A 89 -15.65 13.40 -10.83
N ALA A 90 -14.95 12.53 -11.58
CA ALA A 90 -15.48 11.93 -12.80
C ALA A 90 -16.80 11.16 -12.57
N GLN A 91 -16.93 10.46 -11.43
CA GLN A 91 -18.12 9.69 -11.10
C GLN A 91 -19.39 10.56 -10.94
N ILE A 92 -19.25 11.80 -10.51
CA ILE A 92 -20.39 12.71 -10.27
C ILE A 92 -20.70 13.64 -11.43
N LEU A 93 -19.86 13.70 -12.48
CA LEU A 93 -20.06 14.56 -13.65
C LEU A 93 -21.41 14.29 -14.36
N ALA A 94 -21.90 13.06 -14.31
CA ALA A 94 -23.20 12.68 -14.88
C ALA A 94 -24.39 12.97 -13.96
N SER A 95 -24.20 13.58 -12.78
CA SER A 95 -25.25 13.96 -11.86
C SER A 95 -26.03 15.15 -12.38
N LYS A 96 -27.38 15.17 -12.19
CA LYS A 96 -28.24 16.32 -12.55
C LYS A 96 -27.87 17.60 -11.79
N ASN A 97 -27.38 17.46 -10.56
CA ASN A 97 -27.00 18.57 -9.67
C ASN A 97 -25.55 18.37 -9.19
N VAL A 98 -24.59 18.45 -10.12
CA VAL A 98 -23.16 18.21 -9.85
C VAL A 98 -22.65 19.00 -8.64
N LYS A 99 -23.01 20.29 -8.55
CA LYS A 99 -22.55 21.16 -7.45
C LYS A 99 -23.06 20.70 -6.08
N LEU A 100 -24.33 20.31 -5.97
CA LEU A 100 -24.91 19.82 -4.72
C LEU A 100 -24.30 18.49 -4.33
N THR A 101 -24.20 17.56 -5.30
CA THR A 101 -23.60 16.24 -5.08
C THR A 101 -22.14 16.37 -4.64
N ALA A 102 -21.35 17.20 -5.34
CA ALA A 102 -19.98 17.48 -4.97
C ALA A 102 -19.87 18.09 -3.56
N GLY A 103 -20.74 19.02 -3.22
CA GLY A 103 -20.75 19.63 -1.89
C GLY A 103 -21.02 18.61 -0.77
N VAL A 104 -22.02 17.73 -0.94
CA VAL A 104 -22.34 16.68 0.03
C VAL A 104 -21.17 15.69 0.16
N CYS A 105 -20.62 15.22 -0.97
CA CYS A 105 -19.46 14.31 -0.95
C CYS A 105 -18.23 14.97 -0.31
N ALA A 106 -18.01 16.25 -0.54
CA ALA A 106 -16.91 16.99 0.08
C ALA A 106 -17.06 17.10 1.61
N VAL A 107 -18.28 17.33 2.11
CA VAL A 107 -18.54 17.34 3.56
C VAL A 107 -18.25 15.97 4.18
N VAL A 108 -18.65 14.87 3.53
CA VAL A 108 -18.34 13.51 3.99
C VAL A 108 -16.83 13.27 3.97
N ALA A 109 -16.17 13.67 2.89
CA ALA A 109 -14.71 13.56 2.76
C ALA A 109 -13.96 14.29 3.88
N LEU A 110 -14.34 15.54 4.16
CA LEU A 110 -13.75 16.32 5.25
C LEU A 110 -14.03 15.71 6.62
N GLY A 111 -15.24 15.15 6.82
CA GLY A 111 -15.56 14.40 8.03
C GLY A 111 -14.69 13.16 8.24
N CYS A 112 -14.45 12.40 7.17
CA CYS A 112 -13.50 11.27 7.19
C CYS A 112 -12.07 11.74 7.48
N GLY A 113 -11.61 12.83 6.84
CA GLY A 113 -10.31 13.42 7.11
C GLY A 113 -10.14 13.85 8.58
N ALA A 114 -11.21 14.39 9.17
CA ALA A 114 -11.20 14.85 10.56
C ALA A 114 -10.92 13.73 11.59
N VAL A 115 -11.09 12.46 11.22
CA VAL A 115 -10.69 11.31 12.07
C VAL A 115 -9.19 11.34 12.39
N ALA A 116 -8.36 11.91 11.50
CA ALA A 116 -6.94 12.07 11.74
C ALA A 116 -6.61 12.86 13.01
N PHE A 117 -7.45 13.84 13.40
CA PHE A 117 -7.26 14.61 14.63
C PHE A 117 -7.50 13.80 15.91
N ALA A 118 -8.23 12.68 15.82
CA ALA A 118 -8.53 11.83 16.96
C ALA A 118 -7.56 10.65 17.11
N THR A 119 -6.68 10.40 16.14
CA THR A 119 -5.88 9.18 16.04
C THR A 119 -4.36 9.37 16.22
N ASP A 120 -3.91 10.61 16.46
CA ASP A 120 -2.50 10.96 16.71
C ASP A 120 -1.49 10.31 15.70
N PRO A 121 -1.61 10.63 14.40
CA PRO A 121 -0.73 10.07 13.38
C PRO A 121 0.65 10.73 13.40
N LYS A 122 1.67 10.08 12.82
CA LYS A 122 3.01 10.65 12.65
C LYS A 122 2.98 11.96 11.85
N GLU A 123 2.16 12.02 10.79
CA GLU A 123 1.98 13.20 9.94
C GLU A 123 0.50 13.52 9.76
N LEU A 124 0.01 14.50 10.52
CA LEU A 124 -1.41 14.86 10.55
C LEU A 124 -1.97 15.29 9.19
N VAL A 125 -1.24 16.15 8.45
CA VAL A 125 -1.72 16.73 7.19
C VAL A 125 -1.89 15.64 6.12
N MET A 126 -0.91 14.73 6.01
CA MET A 126 -0.97 13.64 5.04
C MET A 126 -2.09 12.64 5.40
N THR A 127 -2.24 12.32 6.67
CA THR A 127 -3.29 11.42 7.16
C THR A 127 -4.68 12.00 6.91
N PHE A 128 -4.87 13.29 7.22
CA PHE A 128 -6.10 14.00 6.91
C PHE A 128 -6.42 13.95 5.41
N ALA A 129 -5.45 14.26 4.55
CA ALA A 129 -5.63 14.24 3.10
C ALA A 129 -5.97 12.84 2.57
N ALA A 130 -5.31 11.80 3.09
CA ALA A 130 -5.55 10.41 2.70
C ALA A 130 -6.96 9.94 3.11
N PHE A 131 -7.37 10.17 4.35
CA PHE A 131 -8.71 9.80 4.83
C PHE A 131 -9.80 10.61 4.12
N ALA A 132 -9.55 11.90 3.84
CA ALA A 132 -10.47 12.72 3.06
C ALA A 132 -10.59 12.20 1.61
N ALA A 133 -9.49 11.82 0.97
CA ALA A 133 -9.52 11.24 -0.38
C ALA A 133 -10.25 9.89 -0.42
N ALA A 134 -10.03 9.02 0.56
CA ALA A 134 -10.76 7.76 0.68
C ALA A 134 -12.27 8.00 0.90
N GLY A 135 -12.63 8.90 1.82
CA GLY A 135 -14.02 9.31 2.07
C GLY A 135 -14.68 9.91 0.84
N TRP A 136 -13.95 10.73 0.07
CA TRP A 136 -14.40 11.28 -1.22
C TRP A 136 -14.73 10.18 -2.23
N LEU A 137 -13.83 9.21 -2.43
CA LEU A 137 -14.05 8.08 -3.35
C LEU A 137 -15.26 7.25 -2.96
N VAL A 138 -15.43 6.94 -1.67
CA VAL A 138 -16.59 6.18 -1.20
C VAL A 138 -17.87 6.98 -1.39
N ALA A 139 -17.89 8.25 -0.98
CA ALA A 139 -19.06 9.11 -1.08
C ALA A 139 -19.52 9.30 -2.53
N THR A 140 -18.58 9.55 -3.46
CA THR A 140 -18.88 9.70 -4.88
C THR A 140 -19.33 8.39 -5.53
N SER A 141 -18.76 7.25 -5.11
CA SER A 141 -19.18 5.91 -5.55
C SER A 141 -20.61 5.62 -5.12
N VAL A 142 -20.96 5.88 -3.86
CA VAL A 142 -22.33 5.72 -3.35
C VAL A 142 -23.28 6.69 -4.06
N ALA A 143 -22.92 7.96 -4.20
CA ALA A 143 -23.71 8.96 -4.92
C ALA A 143 -23.98 8.53 -6.37
N SER A 144 -23.00 7.94 -7.04
CA SER A 144 -23.14 7.46 -8.41
C SER A 144 -24.16 6.33 -8.56
N ILE A 145 -24.37 5.52 -7.52
CA ILE A 145 -25.39 4.46 -7.50
C ILE A 145 -26.80 5.05 -7.24
N VAL A 146 -26.87 5.98 -6.27
CA VAL A 146 -28.16 6.48 -5.74
C VAL A 146 -28.78 7.52 -6.68
N ILE A 147 -27.97 8.41 -7.27
CA ILE A 147 -28.47 9.63 -7.96
C ILE A 147 -28.70 9.41 -9.45
N ARG A 148 -28.21 8.34 -10.05
CA ARG A 148 -28.31 8.11 -11.49
C ARG A 148 -29.66 7.55 -11.95
N GLY A 149 -30.25 8.32 -12.91
CA GLY A 149 -31.18 7.81 -13.91
C GLY A 149 -30.45 6.94 -14.99
N ALA A 150 -30.96 6.84 -16.19
CA ALA A 150 -30.37 6.05 -17.31
C ALA A 150 -28.86 6.32 -17.49
N GLY A 151 -28.01 5.34 -17.29
CA GLY A 151 -26.55 5.44 -17.37
C GLY A 151 -25.85 5.03 -16.08
N ARG A 152 -26.24 3.91 -15.48
CA ARG A 152 -25.62 3.35 -14.27
C ARG A 152 -24.12 3.07 -14.51
N PRO A 153 -23.21 3.46 -13.58
CA PRO A 153 -21.87 2.95 -13.62
C PRO A 153 -21.92 1.41 -13.57
N SER A 154 -21.01 0.75 -14.22
CA SER A 154 -20.92 -0.70 -14.03
C SER A 154 -20.64 -0.98 -12.55
N PHE A 155 -21.25 -2.00 -11.99
CA PHE A 155 -20.98 -2.42 -10.60
C PHE A 155 -19.47 -2.62 -10.36
N GLY A 156 -18.76 -3.12 -11.37
CA GLY A 156 -17.31 -3.27 -11.32
C GLY A 156 -16.56 -1.94 -11.15
N ALA A 157 -17.00 -0.86 -11.78
CA ALA A 157 -16.36 0.46 -11.61
C ALA A 157 -16.54 1.00 -10.19
N VAL A 158 -17.74 0.86 -9.62
CA VAL A 158 -17.99 1.27 -8.23
C VAL A 158 -17.15 0.46 -7.25
N LEU A 159 -17.09 -0.87 -7.45
CA LEU A 159 -16.30 -1.75 -6.60
C LEU A 159 -14.80 -1.44 -6.71
N ALA A 160 -14.30 -1.15 -7.91
CA ALA A 160 -12.90 -0.77 -8.12
C ALA A 160 -12.52 0.51 -7.36
N HIS A 161 -13.35 1.55 -7.41
CA HIS A 161 -13.09 2.80 -6.68
C HIS A 161 -13.20 2.61 -5.16
N ALA A 162 -14.14 1.79 -4.69
CA ALA A 162 -14.23 1.44 -3.28
C ALA A 162 -12.99 0.66 -2.80
N ALA A 163 -12.48 -0.27 -3.62
CA ALA A 163 -11.25 -1.00 -3.32
C ALA A 163 -10.01 -0.07 -3.23
N ILE A 164 -9.91 0.93 -4.11
CA ILE A 164 -8.85 1.95 -4.03
C ILE A 164 -8.96 2.74 -2.72
N ALA A 165 -10.18 3.11 -2.30
CA ALA A 165 -10.37 3.81 -1.02
C ALA A 165 -9.92 2.96 0.17
N VAL A 166 -10.23 1.66 0.17
CA VAL A 166 -9.78 0.71 1.21
C VAL A 166 -8.24 0.61 1.20
N ALA A 167 -7.63 0.50 0.02
CA ALA A 167 -6.18 0.45 -0.11
C ALA A 167 -5.49 1.74 0.39
N ILE A 168 -6.08 2.92 0.12
CA ILE A 168 -5.57 4.21 0.67
C ILE A 168 -5.60 4.18 2.20
N VAL A 169 -6.69 3.71 2.81
CA VAL A 169 -6.80 3.59 4.27
C VAL A 169 -5.77 2.61 4.81
N GLY A 170 -5.60 1.44 4.18
CA GLY A 170 -4.60 0.44 4.56
C GLY A 170 -3.18 0.97 4.49
N ALA A 171 -2.81 1.60 3.36
CA ALA A 171 -1.49 2.19 3.17
C ALA A 171 -1.21 3.30 4.20
N THR A 172 -2.20 4.15 4.46
CA THR A 172 -2.10 5.20 5.49
C THR A 172 -1.97 4.59 6.89
N GLY A 173 -2.72 3.52 7.17
CA GLY A 173 -2.64 2.77 8.42
C GLY A 173 -1.22 2.31 8.71
N ILE A 174 -0.55 1.68 7.75
CA ILE A 174 0.84 1.26 7.90
C ILE A 174 1.75 2.48 8.01
N ALA A 175 1.70 3.42 7.08
CA ALA A 175 2.64 4.54 7.01
C ALA A 175 2.63 5.40 8.28
N GLN A 176 1.45 5.62 8.84
CA GLN A 176 1.25 6.58 9.93
C GLN A 176 1.23 5.96 11.33
N TYR A 177 0.81 4.70 11.45
CA TYR A 177 0.58 4.07 12.75
C TYR A 177 1.41 2.80 12.98
N GLU A 178 2.26 2.40 12.03
CA GLU A 178 3.21 1.31 12.26
C GLU A 178 4.11 1.64 13.45
N GLN A 179 4.22 0.70 14.37
CA GLN A 179 5.15 0.74 15.48
C GLN A 179 6.21 -0.32 15.26
N GLU A 180 7.46 0.10 15.20
CA GLU A 180 8.61 -0.76 14.94
C GLU A 180 9.65 -0.59 16.05
N ALA A 181 10.25 -1.70 16.44
CA ALA A 181 11.43 -1.71 17.30
C ALA A 181 12.49 -2.65 16.73
N LEU A 182 13.70 -2.12 16.56
CA LEU A 182 14.88 -2.91 16.22
C LEU A 182 15.70 -3.10 17.50
N VAL A 183 15.71 -4.31 18.04
CA VAL A 183 16.26 -4.58 19.36
C VAL A 183 17.14 -5.82 19.36
N ARG A 184 18.10 -5.83 20.28
CA ARG A 184 18.89 -7.00 20.61
C ARG A 184 18.05 -7.91 21.52
N MET A 185 17.83 -9.16 21.12
CA MET A 185 17.04 -10.13 21.89
C MET A 185 17.70 -11.50 21.90
N GLY A 186 17.51 -12.22 23.01
CA GLY A 186 17.88 -13.60 23.21
C GLY A 186 16.89 -14.28 24.17
N PRO A 187 17.08 -15.55 24.51
CA PRO A 187 16.18 -16.30 25.36
C PRO A 187 15.86 -15.58 26.68
N GLY A 188 14.57 -15.42 26.98
CA GLY A 188 14.06 -14.71 28.15
C GLY A 188 13.88 -13.19 27.97
N ALA A 189 14.35 -12.59 26.87
CA ALA A 189 14.16 -11.16 26.61
C ALA A 189 12.73 -10.87 26.17
N GLY A 190 12.10 -9.84 26.75
CA GLY A 190 10.79 -9.32 26.37
C GLY A 190 10.87 -7.86 25.94
N LYS A 191 10.11 -7.47 24.88
CA LYS A 191 10.02 -6.10 24.41
C LYS A 191 8.58 -5.72 24.12
N PRO A 192 8.03 -4.68 24.78
CA PRO A 192 6.74 -4.13 24.41
C PRO A 192 6.84 -3.30 23.13
N VAL A 193 5.90 -3.51 22.21
CA VAL A 193 5.71 -2.72 20.99
C VAL A 193 4.20 -2.53 20.80
N GLY A 194 3.73 -1.31 20.92
CA GLY A 194 2.32 -1.00 20.90
C GLY A 194 1.56 -1.63 22.07
N ASP A 195 0.53 -2.36 21.75
CA ASP A 195 -0.34 -3.05 22.71
C ASP A 195 0.02 -4.53 22.91
N VAL A 196 1.19 -4.96 22.42
CA VAL A 196 1.69 -6.32 22.59
C VAL A 196 3.11 -6.35 23.16
N ILE A 197 3.47 -7.47 23.77
CA ILE A 197 4.81 -7.76 24.26
C ILE A 197 5.33 -8.97 23.46
N PHE A 198 6.47 -8.80 22.81
CA PHE A 198 7.19 -9.90 22.15
C PHE A 198 8.19 -10.49 23.12
N VAL A 199 8.08 -11.78 23.40
CA VAL A 199 8.95 -12.53 24.32
C VAL A 199 9.76 -13.55 23.53
N TYR A 200 11.07 -13.43 23.55
CA TYR A 200 11.98 -14.37 22.92
C TYR A 200 12.12 -15.63 23.81
N ARG A 201 11.61 -16.77 23.38
CA ARG A 201 11.63 -18.00 24.16
C ARG A 201 12.91 -18.78 23.96
N ASP A 202 13.19 -19.17 22.73
CA ASP A 202 14.39 -19.98 22.39
C ASP A 202 14.83 -19.78 20.94
N THR A 203 15.97 -20.37 20.60
CA THR A 203 16.50 -20.49 19.25
C THR A 203 16.84 -21.93 18.96
N TYR A 204 16.42 -22.45 17.84
CA TYR A 204 16.72 -23.81 17.40
C TYR A 204 17.23 -23.83 15.96
N LYS A 205 18.05 -24.86 15.66
CA LYS A 205 18.58 -25.05 14.31
C LYS A 205 17.58 -25.80 13.45
N VAL A 206 17.39 -25.28 12.24
CA VAL A 206 16.61 -25.93 11.19
C VAL A 206 17.57 -26.42 10.13
N ASN A 207 17.43 -27.68 9.72
CA ASN A 207 18.20 -28.25 8.63
C ASN A 207 17.27 -29.05 7.72
N THR A 208 17.18 -28.63 6.46
CA THR A 208 16.38 -29.26 5.43
C THR A 208 17.24 -29.53 4.20
N HIS A 209 16.72 -30.25 3.21
CA HIS A 209 17.43 -30.47 1.95
C HIS A 209 17.69 -29.18 1.14
N ALA A 210 16.86 -28.14 1.35
CA ALA A 210 16.90 -26.89 0.59
C ALA A 210 17.68 -25.78 1.30
N TYR A 211 17.60 -25.71 2.61
CA TYR A 211 18.24 -24.67 3.44
C TYR A 211 18.54 -25.18 4.84
N PHE A 212 19.50 -24.51 5.48
CA PHE A 212 19.81 -24.65 6.90
C PHE A 212 19.85 -23.27 7.54
N GLY A 213 19.66 -23.19 8.85
CA GLY A 213 19.71 -21.92 9.57
C GLY A 213 19.23 -22.00 10.99
N ASP A 214 18.99 -20.82 11.57
CA ASP A 214 18.50 -20.64 12.92
C ASP A 214 17.07 -20.09 12.88
N ALA A 215 16.17 -20.70 13.66
CA ALA A 215 14.81 -20.22 13.86
C ALA A 215 14.63 -19.80 15.32
N ALA A 216 13.93 -18.70 15.54
CA ALA A 216 13.55 -18.27 16.88
C ALA A 216 12.08 -18.59 17.16
N HIS A 217 11.77 -18.90 18.41
CA HIS A 217 10.42 -18.93 18.92
C HIS A 217 10.14 -17.63 19.67
N ILE A 218 9.24 -16.84 19.14
CA ILE A 218 8.80 -15.57 19.70
C ILE A 218 7.33 -15.69 20.09
N GLU A 219 7.09 -15.71 21.40
CA GLU A 219 5.73 -15.65 21.94
C GLU A 219 5.25 -14.20 21.98
N VAL A 220 4.01 -13.97 21.59
CA VAL A 220 3.38 -12.64 21.64
C VAL A 220 2.28 -12.65 22.67
N LEU A 221 2.38 -11.73 23.62
CA LEU A 221 1.44 -11.53 24.70
C LEU A 221 0.73 -10.18 24.54
N LYS A 222 -0.48 -10.04 25.06
CA LYS A 222 -1.14 -8.75 25.18
C LYS A 222 -0.47 -7.91 26.28
N ALA A 223 -0.26 -6.63 26.05
CA ALA A 223 0.36 -5.76 27.05
C ALA A 223 -0.56 -5.48 28.26
N THR A 224 -1.88 -5.70 28.14
CA THR A 224 -2.86 -5.38 29.18
C THR A 224 -2.94 -6.43 30.29
N ASP A 225 -2.90 -7.71 29.94
CA ASP A 225 -3.14 -8.83 30.86
C ASP A 225 -2.13 -9.96 30.69
N GLU A 226 -1.09 -9.74 29.88
CA GLU A 226 -0.04 -10.72 29.54
C GLU A 226 -0.61 -12.06 29.01
N SER A 227 -1.86 -12.06 28.54
CA SER A 227 -2.45 -13.26 27.96
C SER A 227 -1.77 -13.61 26.63
N HIS A 228 -1.55 -14.91 26.39
CA HIS A 228 -0.99 -15.42 25.16
C HIS A 228 -1.88 -15.06 23.97
N LEU A 229 -1.28 -14.51 22.92
CA LEU A 229 -1.95 -14.13 21.70
C LEU A 229 -1.60 -15.06 20.53
N THR A 230 -0.32 -15.26 20.30
CA THR A 230 0.19 -16.12 19.19
C THR A 230 1.68 -16.40 19.37
N ASP A 231 2.16 -17.38 18.61
CA ASP A 231 3.58 -17.70 18.49
C ASP A 231 4.06 -17.40 17.06
N LEU A 232 5.26 -16.83 16.95
CA LEU A 232 5.89 -16.48 15.69
C LEU A 232 7.25 -17.17 15.59
N PHE A 233 7.57 -17.67 14.38
CA PHE A 233 8.78 -18.43 14.13
C PHE A 233 9.61 -17.80 13.00
N PRO A 234 10.22 -16.64 13.23
CA PRO A 234 11.13 -16.05 12.25
C PRO A 234 12.38 -16.91 12.11
N MET A 235 12.95 -16.98 10.91
CA MET A 235 14.16 -17.76 10.67
C MET A 235 15.18 -16.99 9.83
N ARG A 236 16.46 -17.30 10.04
CA ARG A 236 17.54 -16.92 9.15
C ARG A 236 18.00 -18.15 8.39
N GLN A 237 17.75 -18.18 7.10
CA GLN A 237 17.99 -19.33 6.23
C GLN A 237 19.22 -19.09 5.37
N THR A 238 20.00 -20.16 5.14
CA THR A 238 21.07 -20.20 4.13
C THR A 238 20.73 -21.31 3.13
N PHE A 239 20.53 -20.95 1.87
CA PHE A 239 20.19 -21.93 0.84
C PHE A 239 21.39 -22.77 0.47
N VAL A 240 21.22 -24.11 0.43
CA VAL A 240 22.30 -25.06 0.12
C VAL A 240 22.83 -24.88 -1.29
N SER A 241 21.93 -24.57 -2.25
CA SER A 241 22.29 -24.48 -3.68
C SER A 241 23.09 -23.24 -4.05
N SER A 242 22.85 -22.10 -3.38
CA SER A 242 23.42 -20.79 -3.74
C SER A 242 24.28 -20.17 -2.66
N GLY A 243 24.26 -20.72 -1.42
CA GLY A 243 24.90 -20.07 -0.27
C GLY A 243 24.24 -18.74 0.15
N MET A 244 23.16 -18.34 -0.53
CA MET A 244 22.48 -17.08 -0.27
C MET A 244 21.77 -17.13 1.09
N GLN A 245 21.99 -16.07 1.89
CA GLN A 245 21.29 -15.90 3.15
C GLN A 245 19.99 -15.11 2.93
N MET A 246 18.91 -15.60 3.51
CA MET A 246 17.59 -14.95 3.48
C MET A 246 16.98 -14.96 4.87
N THR A 247 16.23 -13.91 5.18
CA THR A 247 15.40 -13.83 6.38
C THR A 247 13.98 -14.24 6.03
N ALA A 248 13.46 -15.28 6.67
CA ALA A 248 12.05 -15.62 6.65
C ALA A 248 11.41 -15.02 7.90
N ALA A 249 10.49 -14.08 7.70
CA ALA A 249 9.80 -13.43 8.80
C ALA A 249 8.70 -14.33 9.39
N GLY A 250 8.49 -14.25 10.69
CA GLY A 250 7.28 -14.75 11.34
C GLY A 250 6.20 -13.69 11.26
N ILE A 251 5.05 -14.02 10.67
CA ILE A 251 3.94 -13.09 10.48
C ILE A 251 2.66 -13.73 11.01
N ASN A 252 1.91 -12.97 11.80
CA ASN A 252 0.53 -13.30 12.14
C ASN A 252 -0.39 -12.25 11.53
N HIS A 253 -1.19 -12.67 10.56
CA HIS A 253 -2.15 -11.81 9.88
C HIS A 253 -3.43 -11.66 10.69
N GLY A 254 -3.83 -10.42 10.90
CA GLY A 254 -5.08 -10.06 11.54
C GLY A 254 -5.92 -9.11 10.69
N MET A 255 -7.22 -9.01 10.98
CA MET A 255 -8.12 -8.11 10.23
C MET A 255 -7.77 -6.63 10.43
N LEU A 256 -7.30 -6.26 11.62
CA LEU A 256 -7.02 -4.86 11.99
C LEU A 256 -5.53 -4.57 12.11
N ARG A 257 -4.71 -5.59 12.29
CA ARG A 257 -3.25 -5.45 12.41
C ARG A 257 -2.54 -6.75 12.09
N ASP A 258 -1.35 -6.64 11.54
CA ASP A 258 -0.40 -7.73 11.39
C ASP A 258 0.72 -7.60 12.42
N LEU A 259 1.12 -8.73 12.99
CA LEU A 259 2.30 -8.84 13.83
C LEU A 259 3.43 -9.40 13.00
N TYR A 260 4.57 -8.73 13.00
CA TYR A 260 5.71 -9.07 12.17
C TYR A 260 6.98 -9.14 12.99
N VAL A 261 7.73 -10.23 12.84
CA VAL A 261 9.04 -10.39 13.45
C VAL A 261 10.02 -10.90 12.42
N SER A 262 11.20 -10.31 12.37
CA SER A 262 12.30 -10.82 11.53
C SER A 262 13.61 -10.88 12.29
N MET A 263 14.38 -11.95 12.05
CA MET A 263 15.73 -12.12 12.60
C MET A 263 16.74 -11.46 11.66
N GLY A 264 17.53 -10.54 12.21
CA GLY A 264 18.67 -9.92 11.53
C GLY A 264 19.99 -10.69 11.75
N ASN A 265 21.06 -9.95 11.97
CA ASN A 265 22.38 -10.53 12.19
C ASN A 265 22.51 -11.12 13.61
N LYS A 266 23.25 -12.21 13.73
CA LYS A 266 23.64 -12.77 15.01
C LYS A 266 24.65 -11.82 15.68
N LEU A 267 24.40 -11.45 16.92
CA LEU A 267 25.23 -10.51 17.68
C LEU A 267 26.16 -11.24 18.68
N SER A 268 25.67 -12.32 19.27
CA SER A 268 26.43 -13.23 20.14
C SER A 268 25.93 -14.66 19.97
N ASP A 269 26.44 -15.62 20.75
CA ASP A 269 26.03 -17.02 20.64
C ASP A 269 24.54 -17.24 20.89
N THR A 270 23.91 -16.41 21.71
CA THR A 270 22.52 -16.53 22.13
C THR A 270 21.64 -15.35 21.70
N GLU A 271 22.22 -14.29 21.13
CA GLU A 271 21.50 -13.04 20.87
C GLU A 271 21.52 -12.64 19.41
N TRP A 272 20.39 -12.13 18.99
CA TRP A 272 20.12 -11.70 17.62
C TRP A 272 19.61 -10.27 17.59
N LEU A 273 19.89 -9.59 16.50
CA LEU A 273 19.20 -8.35 16.17
C LEU A 273 17.81 -8.73 15.65
N VAL A 274 16.76 -8.33 16.34
CA VAL A 274 15.38 -8.69 15.98
C VAL A 274 14.60 -7.42 15.67
N ARG A 275 13.92 -7.43 14.53
CA ARG A 275 12.97 -6.39 14.15
C ARG A 275 11.58 -6.86 14.53
N LEU A 276 10.92 -6.11 15.38
CA LEU A 276 9.55 -6.30 15.82
C LEU A 276 8.69 -5.20 15.23
N SER A 277 7.55 -5.53 14.65
CA SER A 277 6.65 -4.52 14.11
C SER A 277 5.19 -4.91 14.29
N VAL A 278 4.38 -3.93 14.66
CA VAL A 278 2.93 -3.99 14.67
C VAL A 278 2.43 -3.09 13.55
N LYS A 279 1.78 -3.69 12.53
CA LYS A 279 1.35 -3.01 11.30
C LYS A 279 -0.16 -2.91 11.24
N PRO A 280 -0.76 -1.79 11.63
CA PRO A 280 -2.19 -1.62 11.55
C PRO A 280 -2.68 -1.63 10.10
N LEU A 281 -3.83 -2.29 9.87
CA LEU A 281 -4.54 -2.36 8.59
C LEU A 281 -3.72 -2.92 7.41
N ALA A 282 -2.61 -3.63 7.68
CA ALA A 282 -1.76 -4.19 6.63
C ALA A 282 -2.50 -5.16 5.70
N SER A 283 -3.44 -5.93 6.25
CA SER A 283 -4.29 -6.87 5.50
C SER A 283 -5.32 -6.19 4.57
N TRP A 284 -5.42 -4.83 4.57
CA TRP A 284 -6.33 -4.08 3.71
C TRP A 284 -5.66 -3.61 2.40
N LEU A 285 -4.36 -3.87 2.25
CA LEU A 285 -3.59 -3.66 1.02
C LEU A 285 -3.64 -4.88 0.11
#